data_980934d676c23a5af033a1f583e761f1
#
_entry.id   980934d676c23a5af033a1f583e761f1
#
_cell.length_a   1.000
_cell.length_b   1.000
_cell.length_c   1.000
_cell.angle_alpha   90.00
_cell.angle_beta   90.00
_cell.angle_gamma   90.00
#
_symmetry.space_group_name_H-M   'P 1'
#
loop_
_entity.id
_entity.type
_entity.pdbx_description
1 polymer ?
#
loop_
_entity_poly.entity_id
_entity_poly.type
_entity_poly.pdbx_seq_one_letter_code
_entity_poly.pdbx_strand_id
1 'polypeptide(L)'
;MPRDGPLGSHLMLVLLPRAISGINLPEGFRSLVFDAQRQELDGITREAEFYVPAYMGDNRIFEVIAEMPKLRYVQLLTAGIDKTVGYIPDRVTLMNARGVHDSSTAELALALTLASMRNLTGFIRAGSEAWSARAGRPSLYAKQVAIVGAGSIGHEIARVFGALGARSTLISRTGRDGTLRLADASGLLANADVVVLVVPLTGATRHLADASFLANLKDGALFVNVARGEVADTAALLEEVSSGRIQAALDVTDPEPLPTDHPLWNEPNCLISPHVGGATDAFIPKARELVEKNLARIAKGEQPLNIIKGEY
;
A
#
# COMPACT_ATOMS: atom_id res chain seq x y z
N MET A 1 -34.70 41.71 -30.65
CA MET A 1 -33.80 40.58 -30.80
C MET A 1 -33.15 40.31 -29.45
N PRO A 2 -33.46 39.22 -28.75
CA PRO A 2 -32.77 38.86 -27.52
C PRO A 2 -31.41 38.33 -27.89
N ARG A 3 -30.36 38.79 -27.21
CA ARG A 3 -29.00 38.31 -27.31
C ARG A 3 -28.94 36.97 -26.60
N ASP A 4 -28.61 35.91 -27.31
CA ASP A 4 -28.28 34.60 -26.77
C ASP A 4 -27.16 34.79 -25.74
N GLY A 5 -27.45 34.53 -24.47
CA GLY A 5 -26.44 34.40 -23.44
C GLY A 5 -25.57 33.12 -23.70
N PRO A 6 -24.33 33.05 -23.17
CA PRO A 6 -23.46 31.95 -23.45
C PRO A 6 -24.11 30.64 -23.03
N LEU A 7 -24.17 29.70 -23.97
CA LEU A 7 -24.52 28.29 -23.79
C LEU A 7 -23.92 27.79 -22.47
N GLY A 8 -24.75 27.24 -21.59
CA GLY A 8 -24.37 26.81 -20.27
C GLY A 8 -23.09 25.95 -20.34
N SER A 9 -22.02 26.43 -19.70
CA SER A 9 -20.76 25.73 -19.61
C SER A 9 -21.01 24.38 -18.96
N HIS A 10 -20.76 23.29 -19.71
CA HIS A 10 -20.84 21.95 -19.18
C HIS A 10 -19.85 21.82 -17.99
N LEU A 11 -20.39 21.61 -16.79
CA LEU A 11 -19.58 21.40 -15.60
C LEU A 11 -19.23 19.91 -15.47
N MET A 12 -17.95 19.58 -15.42
CA MET A 12 -17.50 18.20 -15.15
C MET A 12 -18.00 17.75 -13.77
N LEU A 13 -18.78 16.69 -13.74
CA LEU A 13 -19.30 16.13 -12.50
C LEU A 13 -18.29 15.17 -11.87
N VAL A 14 -17.92 15.46 -10.61
CA VAL A 14 -17.00 14.70 -9.78
C VAL A 14 -17.77 14.01 -8.66
N LEU A 15 -17.70 12.69 -8.56
CA LEU A 15 -18.23 11.95 -7.42
C LEU A 15 -17.11 11.67 -6.41
N LEU A 16 -17.36 12.05 -5.16
CA LEU A 16 -16.40 11.95 -4.05
C LEU A 16 -16.99 11.16 -2.88
N PRO A 17 -16.23 10.29 -2.24
CA PRO A 17 -16.65 9.71 -0.97
C PRO A 17 -16.67 10.80 0.11
N ARG A 18 -17.56 10.64 1.11
CA ARG A 18 -17.74 11.61 2.21
C ARG A 18 -16.43 12.01 2.89
N ALA A 19 -15.53 11.07 3.07
CA ALA A 19 -14.26 11.28 3.78
C ALA A 19 -13.38 12.37 3.14
N ILE A 20 -13.43 12.53 1.83
CA ILE A 20 -12.65 13.54 1.10
C ILE A 20 -13.52 14.62 0.46
N SER A 21 -14.79 14.73 0.83
CA SER A 21 -15.67 15.82 0.37
C SER A 21 -15.17 17.19 0.87
N GLY A 22 -15.63 18.27 0.21
CA GLY A 22 -15.21 19.63 0.57
C GLY A 22 -13.79 20.00 0.13
N ILE A 23 -13.28 19.37 -0.92
CA ILE A 23 -12.04 19.74 -1.60
C ILE A 23 -12.24 21.00 -2.45
N ASN A 24 -11.14 21.69 -2.78
CA ASN A 24 -11.16 22.82 -3.69
C ASN A 24 -11.33 22.36 -5.13
N LEU A 25 -12.39 22.78 -5.79
CA LEU A 25 -12.65 22.45 -7.19
C LEU A 25 -12.18 23.58 -8.10
N PRO A 26 -11.54 23.28 -9.23
CA PRO A 26 -11.26 24.29 -10.24
C PRO A 26 -12.55 24.74 -10.93
N GLU A 27 -12.49 25.91 -11.63
CA GLU A 27 -13.59 26.39 -12.46
C GLU A 27 -14.00 25.33 -13.51
N GLY A 28 -15.28 25.20 -13.79
CA GLY A 28 -15.82 24.19 -14.70
C GLY A 28 -16.06 22.82 -14.06
N PHE A 29 -15.92 22.69 -12.73
CA PHE A 29 -16.16 21.44 -12.00
C PHE A 29 -17.23 21.61 -10.93
N ARG A 30 -17.99 20.54 -10.68
CA ARG A 30 -18.89 20.42 -9.54
C ARG A 30 -18.75 19.04 -8.90
N SER A 31 -18.92 18.92 -7.60
CA SER A 31 -18.87 17.64 -6.91
C SER A 31 -20.18 17.28 -6.24
N LEU A 32 -20.41 15.97 -6.14
CA LEU A 32 -21.44 15.38 -5.30
C LEU A 32 -20.78 14.33 -4.40
N VAL A 33 -21.30 14.21 -3.18
CA VAL A 33 -20.94 13.10 -2.29
C VAL A 33 -21.71 11.87 -2.74
N PHE A 34 -20.98 10.78 -3.00
CA PHE A 34 -21.57 9.52 -3.43
C PHE A 34 -20.90 8.37 -2.68
N ASP A 35 -21.72 7.47 -2.16
CA ASP A 35 -21.29 6.25 -1.49
C ASP A 35 -21.96 5.04 -2.16
N ALA A 36 -21.22 4.38 -3.05
CA ALA A 36 -21.72 3.25 -3.83
C ALA A 36 -22.13 2.04 -2.97
N GLN A 37 -21.68 1.95 -1.71
CA GLN A 37 -22.08 0.89 -0.79
C GLN A 37 -23.46 1.14 -0.16
N ARG A 38 -23.97 2.38 -0.23
CA ARG A 38 -25.21 2.81 0.41
C ARG A 38 -26.23 3.42 -0.53
N GLN A 39 -25.81 3.76 -1.74
CA GLN A 39 -26.60 4.50 -2.71
C GLN A 39 -26.55 3.83 -4.07
N GLU A 40 -27.70 3.80 -4.75
CA GLU A 40 -27.73 3.48 -6.16
C GLU A 40 -27.44 4.74 -7.00
N LEU A 41 -26.93 4.54 -8.21
CA LEU A 41 -26.78 5.66 -9.16
C LEU A 41 -28.14 6.15 -9.62
N ASP A 42 -28.35 7.46 -9.54
CA ASP A 42 -29.50 8.15 -10.10
C ASP A 42 -29.17 8.79 -11.47
N GLY A 43 -30.15 9.51 -12.04
CA GLY A 43 -29.95 10.17 -13.33
C GLY A 43 -28.84 11.22 -13.33
N ILE A 44 -28.48 11.81 -12.18
CA ILE A 44 -27.43 12.82 -12.07
C ILE A 44 -26.07 12.15 -11.88
N THR A 45 -25.96 11.19 -10.95
CA THR A 45 -24.70 10.52 -10.62
C THR A 45 -24.18 9.64 -11.77
N ARG A 46 -25.09 9.10 -12.62
CA ARG A 46 -24.71 8.40 -13.87
C ARG A 46 -23.99 9.30 -14.88
N GLU A 47 -24.16 10.60 -14.79
CA GLU A 47 -23.51 11.59 -15.67
C GLU A 47 -22.09 11.95 -15.23
N ALA A 48 -21.56 11.28 -14.20
CA ALA A 48 -20.22 11.54 -13.68
C ALA A 48 -19.14 11.31 -14.72
N GLU A 49 -18.16 12.21 -14.75
CA GLU A 49 -16.98 12.13 -15.60
C GLU A 49 -15.70 11.81 -14.80
N PHE A 50 -15.71 12.08 -13.49
CA PHE A 50 -14.63 11.78 -12.57
C PHE A 50 -15.21 11.09 -11.33
N TYR A 51 -14.64 9.94 -10.97
CA TYR A 51 -15.09 9.17 -9.81
C TYR A 51 -13.94 8.84 -8.88
N VAL A 52 -14.14 9.04 -7.58
CA VAL A 52 -13.25 8.62 -6.51
C VAL A 52 -13.98 7.56 -5.68
N PRO A 53 -13.65 6.27 -5.82
CA PRO A 53 -14.19 5.21 -4.99
C PRO A 53 -13.84 5.42 -3.50
N ALA A 54 -14.70 4.96 -2.59
CA ALA A 54 -14.43 4.98 -1.16
C ALA A 54 -13.19 4.12 -0.84
N TYR A 55 -12.38 4.58 0.13
CA TYR A 55 -11.22 3.84 0.59
C TYR A 55 -11.64 2.55 1.32
N MET A 56 -11.02 1.42 0.97
CA MET A 56 -11.29 0.10 1.58
C MET A 56 -12.77 -0.35 1.51
N GLY A 57 -13.51 0.08 0.50
CA GLY A 57 -14.86 -0.41 0.23
C GLY A 57 -14.89 -1.82 -0.34
N ASP A 58 -16.08 -2.42 -0.38
CA ASP A 58 -16.32 -3.69 -1.06
C ASP A 58 -16.33 -3.52 -2.60
N ASN A 59 -16.57 -4.61 -3.34
CA ASN A 59 -16.52 -4.60 -4.80
C ASN A 59 -17.56 -3.66 -5.44
N ARG A 60 -18.65 -3.32 -4.74
CA ARG A 60 -19.70 -2.43 -5.24
C ARG A 60 -19.15 -1.06 -5.65
N ILE A 61 -18.09 -0.57 -4.96
CA ILE A 61 -17.45 0.71 -5.33
C ILE A 61 -16.82 0.69 -6.74
N PHE A 62 -16.53 -0.49 -7.29
CA PHE A 62 -15.98 -0.66 -8.63
C PHE A 62 -17.04 -1.10 -9.64
N GLU A 63 -18.02 -1.92 -9.23
CA GLU A 63 -19.10 -2.41 -10.09
C GLU A 63 -19.91 -1.28 -10.71
N VAL A 64 -20.19 -0.22 -9.94
CA VAL A 64 -20.93 0.96 -10.41
C VAL A 64 -20.26 1.70 -11.58
N ILE A 65 -18.96 1.48 -11.81
CA ILE A 65 -18.20 2.11 -12.90
C ILE A 65 -18.79 1.75 -14.27
N ALA A 66 -19.28 0.53 -14.43
CA ALA A 66 -19.90 0.07 -15.66
C ALA A 66 -21.20 0.84 -15.98
N GLU A 67 -21.85 1.40 -14.98
CA GLU A 67 -23.11 2.13 -15.10
C GLU A 67 -22.93 3.65 -15.35
N MET A 68 -21.67 4.15 -15.46
CA MET A 68 -21.32 5.55 -15.69
C MET A 68 -20.83 5.76 -17.14
N PRO A 69 -21.72 6.02 -18.11
CA PRO A 69 -21.35 6.04 -19.53
C PRO A 69 -20.42 7.21 -19.90
N LYS A 70 -20.45 8.31 -19.13
CA LYS A 70 -19.64 9.51 -19.36
C LYS A 70 -18.34 9.51 -18.58
N LEU A 71 -18.07 8.47 -17.78
CA LEU A 71 -16.88 8.40 -16.95
C LEU A 71 -15.60 8.41 -17.80
N ARG A 72 -14.68 9.30 -17.46
CA ARG A 72 -13.37 9.49 -18.12
C ARG A 72 -12.22 9.19 -17.18
N TYR A 73 -12.40 9.43 -15.88
CA TYR A 73 -11.34 9.34 -14.89
C TYR A 73 -11.80 8.59 -13.63
N VAL A 74 -10.98 7.66 -13.17
CA VAL A 74 -11.12 7.04 -11.84
C VAL A 74 -9.84 7.30 -11.05
N GLN A 75 -9.98 7.96 -9.89
CA GLN A 75 -8.90 8.19 -8.94
C GLN A 75 -9.05 7.28 -7.74
N LEU A 76 -8.21 6.26 -7.65
CA LEU A 76 -8.18 5.41 -6.46
C LEU A 76 -7.57 6.15 -5.27
N LEU A 77 -8.00 5.78 -4.07
CA LEU A 77 -7.42 6.22 -2.80
C LEU A 77 -6.40 5.19 -2.25
N THR A 78 -6.13 4.11 -3.01
CA THR A 78 -5.14 3.08 -2.71
C THR A 78 -3.94 3.18 -3.66
N ALA A 79 -2.77 2.77 -3.21
CA ALA A 79 -1.60 2.62 -4.07
C ALA A 79 -1.69 1.32 -4.91
N GLY A 80 -2.13 0.22 -4.32
CA GLY A 80 -2.40 -1.04 -5.02
C GLY A 80 -3.65 -0.95 -5.90
N ILE A 81 -3.63 -1.66 -7.03
CA ILE A 81 -4.72 -1.70 -8.02
C ILE A 81 -5.27 -3.12 -8.24
N ASP A 82 -4.72 -4.09 -7.54
CA ASP A 82 -4.97 -5.53 -7.71
C ASP A 82 -6.47 -5.89 -7.70
N LYS A 83 -7.27 -5.21 -6.87
CA LYS A 83 -8.73 -5.41 -6.79
C LYS A 83 -9.54 -4.63 -7.84
N THR A 84 -8.92 -3.79 -8.64
CA THR A 84 -9.59 -2.78 -9.48
C THR A 84 -9.53 -3.10 -10.98
N VAL A 85 -8.47 -3.76 -11.44
CA VAL A 85 -8.12 -3.91 -12.87
C VAL A 85 -9.28 -4.45 -13.71
N GLY A 86 -10.02 -5.44 -13.23
CA GLY A 86 -11.14 -6.05 -13.96
C GLY A 86 -12.40 -5.19 -14.11
N TYR A 87 -12.48 -4.04 -13.43
CA TYR A 87 -13.67 -3.18 -13.42
C TYR A 87 -13.52 -1.90 -14.25
N ILE A 88 -12.32 -1.60 -14.73
CA ILE A 88 -12.06 -0.32 -15.41
C ILE A 88 -12.16 -0.50 -16.93
N PRO A 89 -13.12 0.16 -17.60
CA PRO A 89 -13.19 0.13 -19.06
C PRO A 89 -11.98 0.84 -19.70
N ASP A 90 -11.54 0.37 -20.88
CA ASP A 90 -10.38 0.92 -21.62
C ASP A 90 -10.47 2.44 -21.88
N ARG A 91 -11.68 2.97 -22.01
CA ARG A 91 -11.92 4.41 -22.22
C ARG A 91 -11.62 5.26 -20.98
N VAL A 92 -11.47 4.64 -19.81
CA VAL A 92 -11.33 5.33 -18.52
C VAL A 92 -9.88 5.38 -18.11
N THR A 93 -9.40 6.59 -17.81
CA THR A 93 -8.06 6.78 -17.26
C THR A 93 -8.07 6.44 -15.76
N LEU A 94 -7.36 5.36 -15.39
CA LEU A 94 -7.18 4.95 -14.01
C LEU A 94 -5.96 5.63 -13.40
N MET A 95 -6.12 6.18 -12.19
CA MET A 95 -5.06 6.77 -11.39
C MET A 95 -5.06 6.16 -10.00
N ASN A 96 -3.86 5.88 -9.45
CA ASN A 96 -3.74 5.38 -8.07
C ASN A 96 -3.26 6.46 -7.10
N ALA A 97 -3.19 6.12 -5.81
CA ALA A 97 -2.77 7.01 -4.74
C ALA A 97 -1.27 6.89 -4.38
N ARG A 98 -0.39 6.67 -5.36
CA ARG A 98 1.06 6.72 -5.13
C ARG A 98 1.45 8.05 -4.47
N GLY A 99 2.24 8.00 -3.41
CA GLY A 99 2.65 9.17 -2.63
C GLY A 99 1.78 9.44 -1.40
N VAL A 100 0.52 8.97 -1.37
CA VAL A 100 -0.41 9.23 -0.26
C VAL A 100 -0.05 8.42 0.99
N HIS A 101 0.31 7.16 0.80
CA HIS A 101 0.57 6.21 1.89
C HIS A 101 2.05 6.06 2.26
N ASP A 102 2.97 6.73 1.57
CA ASP A 102 4.40 6.44 1.65
C ASP A 102 4.94 6.58 3.08
N SER A 103 4.67 7.70 3.74
CA SER A 103 5.16 7.92 5.11
C SER A 103 4.50 6.99 6.11
N SER A 104 3.18 6.79 6.03
CA SER A 104 2.44 5.95 6.97
C SER A 104 2.88 4.49 6.90
N THR A 105 3.06 3.96 5.68
CA THR A 105 3.52 2.58 5.48
C THR A 105 4.98 2.43 5.92
N ALA A 106 5.83 3.43 5.67
CA ALA A 106 7.22 3.41 6.12
C ALA A 106 7.32 3.49 7.65
N GLU A 107 6.49 4.30 8.31
CA GLU A 107 6.36 4.35 9.77
C GLU A 107 5.97 3.00 10.35
N LEU A 108 4.95 2.35 9.77
CA LEU A 108 4.54 1.03 10.25
C LEU A 108 5.63 -0.03 10.02
N ALA A 109 6.29 -0.05 8.86
CA ALA A 109 7.40 -0.95 8.59
C ALA A 109 8.53 -0.79 9.63
N LEU A 110 8.84 0.48 10.00
CA LEU A 110 9.81 0.78 11.05
C LEU A 110 9.32 0.33 12.43
N ALA A 111 8.06 0.62 12.78
CA ALA A 111 7.46 0.24 14.07
C ALA A 111 7.46 -1.29 14.25
N LEU A 112 7.02 -2.05 13.25
CA LEU A 112 7.03 -3.51 13.23
C LEU A 112 8.46 -4.05 13.37
N THR A 113 9.41 -3.47 12.63
CA THR A 113 10.83 -3.85 12.69
C THR A 113 11.39 -3.64 14.09
N LEU A 114 11.21 -2.44 14.66
CA LEU A 114 11.73 -2.13 16.01
C LEU A 114 11.04 -2.95 17.10
N ALA A 115 9.71 -3.14 17.00
CA ALA A 115 8.96 -3.94 17.97
C ALA A 115 9.47 -5.39 17.99
N SER A 116 9.69 -6.00 16.83
CA SER A 116 10.23 -7.36 16.70
C SER A 116 11.68 -7.45 17.20
N MET A 117 12.59 -6.63 16.67
CA MET A 117 14.00 -6.64 17.05
C MET A 117 14.21 -6.38 18.55
N ARG A 118 13.41 -5.50 19.16
CA ARG A 118 13.51 -5.16 20.59
C ARG A 118 12.65 -6.06 21.48
N ASN A 119 11.94 -7.05 20.89
CA ASN A 119 11.04 -7.97 21.59
C ASN A 119 9.96 -7.25 22.45
N LEU A 120 9.38 -6.16 21.94
CA LEU A 120 8.41 -5.39 22.71
C LEU A 120 7.17 -6.19 23.07
N THR A 121 6.68 -7.03 22.15
CA THR A 121 5.54 -7.93 22.38
C THR A 121 5.82 -8.96 23.47
N GLY A 122 7.03 -9.52 23.52
CA GLY A 122 7.45 -10.43 24.59
C GLY A 122 7.49 -9.73 25.95
N PHE A 123 7.97 -8.49 26.01
CA PHE A 123 7.97 -7.71 27.25
C PHE A 123 6.55 -7.34 27.72
N ILE A 124 5.65 -7.00 26.81
CA ILE A 124 4.25 -6.71 27.12
C ILE A 124 3.57 -7.97 27.69
N ARG A 125 3.81 -9.15 27.09
CA ARG A 125 3.25 -10.43 27.58
C ARG A 125 3.81 -10.85 28.94
N ALA A 126 5.11 -10.63 29.17
CA ALA A 126 5.77 -10.98 30.43
C ALA A 126 5.42 -10.02 31.60
N GLY A 127 4.93 -8.83 31.33
CA GLY A 127 4.57 -7.86 32.37
C GLY A 127 5.74 -7.59 33.34
N SER A 128 5.50 -7.74 34.66
CA SER A 128 6.52 -7.50 35.69
C SER A 128 7.69 -8.50 35.61
N GLU A 129 7.49 -9.71 35.10
CA GLU A 129 8.56 -10.72 34.94
C GLU A 129 9.60 -10.31 33.91
N ALA A 130 9.30 -9.37 33.01
CA ALA A 130 10.23 -8.84 32.02
C ALA A 130 11.51 -8.26 32.67
N TRP A 131 11.45 -7.81 33.94
CA TRP A 131 12.60 -7.25 34.65
C TRP A 131 13.69 -8.29 34.95
N SER A 132 13.36 -9.58 35.02
CA SER A 132 14.33 -10.67 35.21
C SER A 132 15.06 -11.04 33.92
N ALA A 133 14.52 -10.68 32.76
CA ALA A 133 15.03 -11.03 31.43
C ALA A 133 15.83 -9.88 30.76
N ARG A 134 16.80 -9.30 31.48
CA ARG A 134 17.61 -8.14 31.01
C ARG A 134 18.69 -8.55 29.99
N ALA A 135 18.33 -9.29 28.95
CA ALA A 135 19.24 -9.58 27.86
C ALA A 135 19.30 -8.42 26.85
N GLY A 136 20.48 -8.16 26.30
CA GLY A 136 20.61 -7.22 25.16
C GLY A 136 19.77 -7.67 23.98
N ARG A 137 19.17 -6.72 23.28
CA ARG A 137 18.37 -6.96 22.06
C ARG A 137 19.05 -6.32 20.85
N PRO A 138 18.85 -6.85 19.63
CA PRO A 138 19.41 -6.25 18.44
C PRO A 138 18.98 -4.81 18.25
N SER A 139 19.88 -3.99 17.71
CA SER A 139 19.62 -2.62 17.27
C SER A 139 19.54 -2.59 15.75
N LEU A 140 18.73 -1.69 15.18
CA LEU A 140 18.70 -1.44 13.75
C LEU A 140 19.97 -0.72 13.25
N TYR A 141 20.71 -0.05 14.13
CA TYR A 141 21.96 0.63 13.82
C TYR A 141 22.97 -0.32 13.18
N ALA A 142 23.56 0.10 12.07
CA ALA A 142 24.54 -0.63 11.24
C ALA A 142 24.04 -1.94 10.64
N LYS A 143 22.72 -2.26 10.73
CA LYS A 143 22.12 -3.46 10.13
C LYS A 143 22.01 -3.35 8.62
N GLN A 144 22.16 -4.48 7.95
CA GLN A 144 21.90 -4.66 6.54
C GLN A 144 20.40 -4.85 6.30
N VAL A 145 19.77 -3.98 5.51
CA VAL A 145 18.34 -4.05 5.19
C VAL A 145 18.17 -4.22 3.69
N ALA A 146 17.55 -5.31 3.28
CA ALA A 146 17.16 -5.55 1.90
C ALA A 146 15.68 -5.10 1.74
N ILE A 147 15.42 -4.14 0.86
CA ILE A 147 14.07 -3.64 0.58
C ILE A 147 13.68 -4.11 -0.82
N VAL A 148 12.79 -5.10 -0.89
CA VAL A 148 12.27 -5.65 -2.14
C VAL A 148 11.07 -4.83 -2.58
N GLY A 149 11.30 -3.96 -3.55
CA GLY A 149 10.39 -2.96 -4.05
C GLY A 149 10.99 -1.55 -3.99
N ALA A 150 11.35 -0.99 -5.14
CA ALA A 150 11.95 0.34 -5.28
C ALA A 150 10.94 1.39 -5.74
N GLY A 151 9.69 1.28 -5.28
CA GLY A 151 8.65 2.29 -5.45
C GLY A 151 8.79 3.45 -4.46
N SER A 152 7.82 4.37 -4.45
CA SER A 152 7.85 5.54 -3.53
C SER A 152 7.90 5.12 -2.06
N ILE A 153 7.12 4.10 -1.67
CA ILE A 153 7.15 3.56 -0.29
C ILE A 153 8.52 2.94 0.03
N GLY A 154 9.11 2.14 -0.89
CA GLY A 154 10.42 1.53 -0.67
C GLY A 154 11.52 2.56 -0.44
N HIS A 155 11.52 3.66 -1.19
CA HIS A 155 12.46 4.76 -1.00
C HIS A 155 12.23 5.46 0.36
N GLU A 156 10.97 5.64 0.77
CA GLU A 156 10.66 6.24 2.07
C GLU A 156 11.08 5.31 3.23
N ILE A 157 10.88 3.99 3.11
CA ILE A 157 11.42 3.00 4.07
C ILE A 157 12.95 3.12 4.16
N ALA A 158 13.64 3.15 3.02
CA ALA A 158 15.09 3.30 3.00
C ALA A 158 15.55 4.58 3.70
N ARG A 159 14.82 5.69 3.50
CA ARG A 159 15.11 6.98 4.13
C ARG A 159 14.96 6.93 5.66
N VAL A 160 13.83 6.40 6.16
CA VAL A 160 13.57 6.38 7.61
C VAL A 160 14.46 5.36 8.34
N PHE A 161 14.77 4.22 7.73
CA PHE A 161 15.70 3.24 8.29
C PHE A 161 17.14 3.81 8.31
N GLY A 162 17.52 4.50 7.24
CA GLY A 162 18.80 5.18 7.13
C GLY A 162 19.01 6.25 8.20
N ALA A 163 17.94 6.97 8.59
CA ALA A 163 17.99 7.96 9.69
C ALA A 163 18.35 7.33 11.05
N LEU A 164 18.10 6.02 11.22
CA LEU A 164 18.51 5.23 12.38
C LEU A 164 19.86 4.52 12.19
N GLY A 165 20.58 4.82 11.11
CA GLY A 165 21.91 4.27 10.82
C GLY A 165 21.89 2.87 10.19
N ALA A 166 20.76 2.39 9.68
CA ALA A 166 20.71 1.16 8.89
C ALA A 166 21.31 1.36 7.51
N ARG A 167 21.81 0.28 6.90
CA ARG A 167 22.35 0.23 5.53
C ARG A 167 21.32 -0.44 4.63
N SER A 168 20.46 0.37 4.00
CA SER A 168 19.39 -0.12 3.15
C SER A 168 19.83 -0.27 1.69
N THR A 169 19.47 -1.39 1.06
CA THR A 169 19.62 -1.62 -0.38
C THR A 169 18.25 -1.86 -0.99
N LEU A 170 17.88 -1.03 -1.96
CA LEU A 170 16.66 -1.19 -2.73
C LEU A 170 16.85 -2.25 -3.81
N ILE A 171 15.88 -3.16 -3.90
CA ILE A 171 15.84 -4.22 -4.90
C ILE A 171 14.64 -3.98 -5.82
N SER A 172 14.88 -3.98 -7.12
CA SER A 172 13.83 -3.85 -8.15
C SER A 172 13.89 -5.00 -9.15
N ARG A 173 12.83 -5.16 -9.93
CA ARG A 173 12.78 -6.15 -11.01
C ARG A 173 13.90 -5.96 -12.03
N THR A 174 14.25 -4.73 -12.37
CA THR A 174 15.15 -4.40 -13.48
C THR A 174 16.55 -3.96 -13.07
N GLY A 175 16.77 -3.59 -11.81
CA GLY A 175 18.06 -3.08 -11.33
C GLY A 175 18.43 -1.70 -11.88
N ARG A 176 17.43 -0.85 -12.23
CA ARG A 176 17.64 0.52 -12.72
C ARG A 176 17.76 1.51 -11.57
N ASP A 177 18.21 2.72 -11.88
CA ASP A 177 18.23 3.88 -10.98
C ASP A 177 18.95 3.60 -9.63
N GLY A 178 20.09 2.87 -9.69
CA GLY A 178 20.91 2.55 -8.52
C GLY A 178 20.34 1.44 -7.62
N THR A 179 19.30 0.72 -8.07
CA THR A 179 18.75 -0.43 -7.36
C THR A 179 19.45 -1.72 -7.77
N LEU A 180 19.48 -2.72 -6.89
CA LEU A 180 19.92 -4.07 -7.22
C LEU A 180 18.81 -4.81 -7.96
N ARG A 181 19.17 -5.58 -9.00
CA ARG A 181 18.20 -6.42 -9.70
C ARG A 181 17.85 -7.63 -8.83
N LEU A 182 16.58 -7.98 -8.73
CA LEU A 182 16.10 -9.09 -7.89
C LEU A 182 16.79 -10.41 -8.22
N ALA A 183 17.02 -10.72 -9.48
CA ALA A 183 17.71 -11.93 -9.90
C ALA A 183 19.17 -12.01 -9.41
N ASP A 184 19.77 -10.90 -9.03
CA ASP A 184 21.16 -10.82 -8.56
C ASP A 184 21.23 -10.61 -7.03
N ALA A 185 20.08 -10.62 -6.34
CA ALA A 185 19.98 -10.22 -4.94
C ALA A 185 20.26 -11.36 -3.93
N SER A 186 20.45 -12.59 -4.38
CA SER A 186 20.62 -13.77 -3.49
C SER A 186 21.71 -13.56 -2.43
N GLY A 187 22.89 -13.06 -2.81
CA GLY A 187 23.98 -12.80 -1.86
C GLY A 187 23.66 -11.69 -0.85
N LEU A 188 22.88 -10.66 -1.24
CA LEU A 188 22.41 -9.63 -0.32
C LEU A 188 21.39 -10.21 0.68
N LEU A 189 20.39 -10.97 0.17
CA LEU A 189 19.34 -11.58 0.98
C LEU A 189 19.93 -12.55 2.03
N ALA A 190 20.92 -13.36 1.63
CA ALA A 190 21.62 -14.28 2.53
C ALA A 190 22.40 -13.59 3.66
N ASN A 191 22.67 -12.29 3.56
CA ASN A 191 23.40 -11.50 4.56
C ASN A 191 22.54 -10.42 5.23
N ALA A 192 21.30 -10.21 4.79
CA ALA A 192 20.42 -9.19 5.32
C ALA A 192 19.95 -9.51 6.75
N ASP A 193 20.02 -8.53 7.64
CA ASP A 193 19.44 -8.62 8.99
C ASP A 193 17.92 -8.43 8.97
N VAL A 194 17.45 -7.61 8.04
CA VAL A 194 16.03 -7.33 7.82
C VAL A 194 15.74 -7.37 6.33
N VAL A 195 14.67 -8.05 5.95
CA VAL A 195 14.15 -8.07 4.57
C VAL A 195 12.74 -7.52 4.58
N VAL A 196 12.51 -6.44 3.83
CA VAL A 196 11.20 -5.78 3.74
C VAL A 196 10.61 -6.00 2.35
N LEU A 197 9.42 -6.57 2.28
CA LEU A 197 8.63 -6.66 1.04
C LEU A 197 7.69 -5.47 0.92
N VAL A 198 7.78 -4.77 -0.22
CA VAL A 198 6.96 -3.59 -0.55
C VAL A 198 6.73 -3.49 -2.06
N VAL A 199 6.48 -4.64 -2.69
CA VAL A 199 6.14 -4.78 -4.12
C VAL A 199 4.63 -4.81 -4.34
N PRO A 200 4.11 -4.41 -5.52
CA PRO A 200 2.72 -4.67 -5.87
C PRO A 200 2.47 -6.17 -6.04
N LEU A 201 1.22 -6.60 -5.86
CA LEU A 201 0.81 -7.96 -6.21
C LEU A 201 0.57 -8.04 -7.73
N THR A 202 1.30 -8.92 -8.38
CA THR A 202 1.21 -9.23 -9.82
C THR A 202 1.45 -10.72 -10.02
N GLY A 203 1.25 -11.24 -11.22
CA GLY A 203 1.62 -12.63 -11.53
C GLY A 203 3.10 -12.94 -11.25
N ALA A 204 4.00 -11.96 -11.39
CA ALA A 204 5.43 -12.13 -11.15
C ALA A 204 5.85 -11.98 -9.68
N THR A 205 4.99 -11.43 -8.82
CA THR A 205 5.30 -11.20 -7.40
C THR A 205 4.45 -12.06 -6.46
N ARG A 206 3.44 -12.76 -6.97
CA ARG A 206 2.70 -13.78 -6.22
C ARG A 206 3.66 -14.87 -5.77
N HIS A 207 3.68 -15.16 -4.47
CA HIS A 207 4.61 -16.09 -3.83
C HIS A 207 6.09 -15.82 -4.17
N LEU A 208 6.45 -14.55 -4.36
CA LEU A 208 7.85 -14.14 -4.55
C LEU A 208 8.72 -14.61 -3.38
N ALA A 209 8.21 -14.50 -2.15
CA ALA A 209 8.83 -15.09 -0.97
C ALA A 209 8.30 -16.51 -0.75
N ASP A 210 8.73 -17.43 -1.62
CA ASP A 210 8.50 -18.86 -1.53
C ASP A 210 9.50 -19.53 -0.57
N ALA A 211 9.41 -20.85 -0.43
CA ALA A 211 10.31 -21.63 0.42
C ALA A 211 11.79 -21.42 0.06
N SER A 212 12.13 -21.30 -1.23
CA SER A 212 13.52 -21.07 -1.67
C SER A 212 14.03 -19.69 -1.28
N PHE A 213 13.19 -18.67 -1.47
CA PHE A 213 13.51 -17.30 -1.05
C PHE A 213 13.70 -17.23 0.47
N LEU A 214 12.78 -17.79 1.25
CA LEU A 214 12.83 -17.77 2.70
C LEU A 214 14.02 -18.58 3.25
N ALA A 215 14.30 -19.75 2.68
CA ALA A 215 15.47 -20.57 3.04
C ALA A 215 16.80 -19.87 2.75
N ASN A 216 16.85 -18.94 1.79
CA ASN A 216 18.06 -18.15 1.51
C ASN A 216 18.30 -17.02 2.52
N LEU A 217 17.34 -16.69 3.38
CA LEU A 217 17.55 -15.70 4.43
C LEU A 217 18.45 -16.27 5.54
N LYS A 218 19.31 -15.43 6.11
CA LYS A 218 20.18 -15.88 7.19
C LYS A 218 19.38 -16.21 8.46
N ASP A 219 19.92 -17.06 9.29
CA ASP A 219 19.38 -17.39 10.60
C ASP A 219 19.27 -16.11 11.46
N GLY A 220 18.14 -15.95 12.12
CA GLY A 220 17.82 -14.77 12.92
C GLY A 220 17.39 -13.53 12.11
N ALA A 221 17.28 -13.62 10.78
CA ALA A 221 16.76 -12.51 9.96
C ALA A 221 15.31 -12.17 10.34
N LEU A 222 14.95 -10.89 10.22
CA LEU A 222 13.57 -10.42 10.33
C LEU A 222 12.99 -10.23 8.94
N PHE A 223 11.93 -10.97 8.63
CA PHE A 223 11.13 -10.81 7.42
C PHE A 223 9.95 -9.88 7.71
N VAL A 224 9.82 -8.79 6.95
CA VAL A 224 8.76 -7.78 7.10
C VAL A 224 7.93 -7.73 5.82
N ASN A 225 6.61 -7.93 5.91
CA ASN A 225 5.72 -7.80 4.76
C ASN A 225 4.71 -6.66 4.98
N VAL A 226 4.89 -5.56 4.25
CA VAL A 226 3.98 -4.42 4.16
C VAL A 226 3.47 -4.22 2.72
N ALA A 227 3.50 -5.27 1.92
CA ALA A 227 3.08 -5.31 0.51
C ALA A 227 1.65 -5.84 0.36
N ARG A 228 1.54 -7.16 0.11
CA ARG A 228 0.31 -7.98 0.08
C ARG A 228 0.63 -9.34 0.69
N GLY A 229 -0.36 -9.99 1.31
CA GLY A 229 -0.18 -11.32 1.89
C GLY A 229 0.32 -12.33 0.88
N GLU A 230 -0.34 -12.40 -0.26
CA GLU A 230 -0.05 -13.32 -1.37
C GLU A 230 1.34 -13.12 -2.03
N VAL A 231 2.12 -12.12 -1.63
CA VAL A 231 3.54 -11.98 -2.06
C VAL A 231 4.42 -12.99 -1.34
N ALA A 232 4.01 -13.46 -0.17
CA ALA A 232 4.68 -14.54 0.56
C ALA A 232 3.84 -15.82 0.51
N ASP A 233 4.50 -16.97 0.41
CA ASP A 233 3.87 -18.25 0.65
C ASP A 233 3.70 -18.43 2.17
N THR A 234 2.45 -18.41 2.63
CA THR A 234 2.10 -18.43 4.06
C THR A 234 2.55 -19.75 4.72
N ALA A 235 2.46 -20.87 4.00
CA ALA A 235 2.87 -22.18 4.56
C ALA A 235 4.39 -22.26 4.73
N ALA A 236 5.14 -21.83 3.73
CA ALA A 236 6.59 -21.77 3.80
C ALA A 236 7.08 -20.77 4.88
N LEU A 237 6.39 -19.62 5.01
CA LEU A 237 6.70 -18.65 6.06
C LEU A 237 6.44 -19.23 7.45
N LEU A 238 5.32 -19.93 7.64
CA LEU A 238 4.99 -20.58 8.90
C LEU A 238 6.06 -21.60 9.30
N GLU A 239 6.52 -22.43 8.37
CA GLU A 239 7.57 -23.43 8.63
C GLU A 239 8.86 -22.76 9.17
N GLU A 240 9.32 -21.71 8.51
CA GLU A 240 10.52 -20.98 8.88
C GLU A 240 10.40 -20.22 10.21
N VAL A 241 9.23 -19.67 10.49
CA VAL A 241 8.93 -18.96 11.74
C VAL A 241 8.81 -19.97 12.90
N SER A 242 8.07 -21.08 12.71
CA SER A 242 7.85 -22.10 13.75
C SER A 242 9.14 -22.86 14.10
N SER A 243 10.06 -23.02 13.15
CA SER A 243 11.40 -23.55 13.44
C SER A 243 12.25 -22.59 14.30
N GLY A 244 11.86 -21.34 14.41
CA GLY A 244 12.62 -20.29 15.08
C GLY A 244 13.80 -19.77 14.28
N ARG A 245 13.97 -20.19 13.01
CA ARG A 245 15.10 -19.80 12.16
C ARG A 245 15.02 -18.33 11.77
N ILE A 246 13.84 -17.82 11.43
CA ILE A 246 13.60 -16.39 11.16
C ILE A 246 12.51 -15.83 12.05
N GLN A 247 12.41 -14.50 12.07
CA GLN A 247 11.30 -13.76 12.67
C GLN A 247 10.41 -13.17 11.56
N ALA A 248 9.14 -12.95 11.84
CA ALA A 248 8.22 -12.31 10.91
C ALA A 248 7.51 -11.10 11.53
N ALA A 249 7.28 -10.07 10.71
CA ALA A 249 6.47 -8.91 11.04
C ALA A 249 5.57 -8.57 9.83
N LEU A 250 4.28 -8.76 9.97
CA LEU A 250 3.34 -8.79 8.87
C LEU A 250 2.25 -7.73 9.07
N ASP A 251 2.07 -6.84 8.11
CA ASP A 251 0.87 -5.99 8.04
C ASP A 251 -0.21 -6.62 7.17
N VAL A 252 0.16 -7.61 6.38
CA VAL A 252 -0.70 -8.30 5.41
C VAL A 252 -0.49 -9.81 5.50
N THR A 253 -1.55 -10.58 5.28
CA THR A 253 -1.55 -12.05 5.36
C THR A 253 -2.30 -12.66 4.17
N ASP A 254 -2.08 -13.95 3.93
CA ASP A 254 -2.86 -14.73 2.99
C ASP A 254 -3.32 -16.04 3.66
N PRO A 255 -4.65 -16.26 3.83
CA PRO A 255 -5.74 -15.34 3.46
C PRO A 255 -5.81 -14.08 4.33
N GLU A 256 -6.54 -13.06 3.86
CA GLU A 256 -6.80 -11.83 4.59
C GLU A 256 -8.32 -11.61 4.74
N PRO A 257 -8.88 -11.58 5.98
CA PRO A 257 -8.18 -11.73 7.26
C PRO A 257 -7.62 -13.14 7.50
N LEU A 258 -6.52 -13.23 8.25
CA LEU A 258 -5.96 -14.51 8.67
C LEU A 258 -6.94 -15.22 9.62
N PRO A 259 -7.28 -16.52 9.40
CA PRO A 259 -8.17 -17.28 10.28
C PRO A 259 -7.76 -17.21 11.75
N THR A 260 -8.73 -17.16 12.65
CA THR A 260 -8.48 -16.96 14.09
C THR A 260 -7.73 -18.11 14.76
N ASP A 261 -7.76 -19.29 14.17
CA ASP A 261 -7.05 -20.51 14.60
C ASP A 261 -5.72 -20.73 13.88
N HIS A 262 -5.32 -19.80 13.02
CA HIS A 262 -4.08 -19.95 12.25
C HIS A 262 -2.85 -19.92 13.19
N PRO A 263 -1.88 -20.86 13.03
CA PRO A 263 -0.72 -21.00 13.93
C PRO A 263 0.14 -19.73 14.07
N LEU A 264 0.28 -18.92 13.03
CA LEU A 264 1.07 -17.68 13.06
C LEU A 264 0.66 -16.72 14.19
N TRP A 265 -0.62 -16.74 14.65
CA TRP A 265 -1.05 -15.94 15.78
C TRP A 265 -0.37 -16.30 17.11
N ASN A 266 0.06 -17.55 17.23
CA ASN A 266 0.67 -18.09 18.44
C ASN A 266 2.20 -18.12 18.40
N GLU A 267 2.80 -17.80 17.25
CA GLU A 267 4.25 -17.78 17.12
C GLU A 267 4.86 -16.59 17.88
N PRO A 268 5.77 -16.84 18.84
CA PRO A 268 6.34 -15.78 19.68
C PRO A 268 7.23 -14.81 18.90
N ASN A 269 7.77 -15.24 17.77
CA ASN A 269 8.63 -14.49 16.87
C ASN A 269 7.87 -13.97 15.62
N CYS A 270 6.53 -13.99 15.63
CA CYS A 270 5.67 -13.39 14.64
C CYS A 270 4.87 -12.22 15.24
N LEU A 271 4.90 -11.07 14.56
CA LEU A 271 4.09 -9.90 14.90
C LEU A 271 3.18 -9.58 13.72
N ILE A 272 1.88 -9.50 13.95
CA ILE A 272 0.88 -9.23 12.89
C ILE A 272 0.10 -7.97 13.23
N SER A 273 -0.03 -7.06 12.26
CA SER A 273 -0.97 -5.94 12.28
C SER A 273 -2.03 -6.13 11.19
N PRO A 274 -3.26 -5.59 11.37
CA PRO A 274 -4.40 -5.93 10.51
C PRO A 274 -4.52 -4.99 9.29
N HIS A 275 -3.51 -4.96 8.41
CA HIS A 275 -3.45 -4.18 7.17
C HIS A 275 -3.73 -2.69 7.41
N VAL A 276 -2.96 -2.08 8.29
CA VAL A 276 -3.15 -0.69 8.72
C VAL A 276 -2.04 0.27 8.26
N GLY A 277 -1.12 -0.18 7.41
CA GLY A 277 0.01 0.63 6.94
C GLY A 277 -0.40 1.96 6.31
N GLY A 278 -1.56 2.01 5.64
CA GLY A 278 -2.12 3.24 5.09
C GLY A 278 -3.16 3.95 5.96
N ALA A 279 -3.64 3.30 7.03
CA ALA A 279 -4.78 3.75 7.83
C ALA A 279 -4.36 4.70 8.97
N THR A 280 -3.97 5.93 8.63
CA THR A 280 -3.53 6.96 9.58
C THR A 280 -4.27 8.27 9.39
N ASP A 281 -4.14 9.20 10.32
CA ASP A 281 -4.68 10.55 10.23
C ASP A 281 -4.04 11.38 9.10
N ALA A 282 -2.82 11.02 8.67
CA ALA A 282 -2.16 11.63 7.52
C ALA A 282 -2.82 11.28 6.17
N PHE A 283 -3.66 10.24 6.11
CA PHE A 283 -4.27 9.77 4.87
C PHE A 283 -5.19 10.80 4.22
N ILE A 284 -6.21 11.28 4.95
CA ILE A 284 -7.24 12.16 4.40
C ILE A 284 -6.66 13.47 3.83
N PRO A 285 -5.77 14.20 4.52
CA PRO A 285 -5.16 15.40 3.95
C PRO A 285 -4.41 15.13 2.64
N LYS A 286 -3.59 14.08 2.59
CA LYS A 286 -2.82 13.71 1.40
C LYS A 286 -3.70 13.24 0.24
N ALA A 287 -4.77 12.49 0.54
CA ALA A 287 -5.72 12.05 -0.46
C ALA A 287 -6.45 13.24 -1.10
N ARG A 288 -6.90 14.21 -0.30
CA ARG A 288 -7.49 15.46 -0.79
C ARG A 288 -6.53 16.22 -1.69
N GLU A 289 -5.31 16.43 -1.23
CA GLU A 289 -4.27 17.12 -2.00
C GLU A 289 -4.02 16.47 -3.36
N LEU A 290 -3.94 15.13 -3.42
CA LEU A 290 -3.77 14.40 -4.68
C LEU A 290 -4.95 14.60 -5.63
N VAL A 291 -6.20 14.48 -5.12
CA VAL A 291 -7.41 14.68 -5.93
C VAL A 291 -7.48 16.12 -6.46
N GLU A 292 -7.25 17.12 -5.61
CA GLU A 292 -7.22 18.54 -5.99
C GLU A 292 -6.16 18.81 -7.08
N LYS A 293 -4.95 18.27 -6.92
CA LYS A 293 -3.88 18.38 -7.92
C LYS A 293 -4.30 17.77 -9.27
N ASN A 294 -4.92 16.60 -9.25
CA ASN A 294 -5.35 15.94 -10.48
C ASN A 294 -6.50 16.70 -11.16
N LEU A 295 -7.48 17.18 -10.40
CA LEU A 295 -8.56 18.01 -10.96
C LEU A 295 -8.00 19.32 -11.56
N ALA A 296 -7.07 19.98 -10.88
CA ALA A 296 -6.43 21.20 -11.39
C ALA A 296 -5.62 20.97 -12.67
N ARG A 297 -4.95 19.82 -12.81
CA ARG A 297 -4.24 19.44 -14.04
C ARG A 297 -5.21 19.17 -15.18
N ILE A 298 -6.27 18.41 -14.91
CA ILE A 298 -7.33 18.13 -15.90
C ILE A 298 -7.99 19.42 -16.38
N ALA A 299 -8.28 20.38 -15.49
CA ALA A 299 -8.82 21.67 -15.84
C ALA A 299 -7.94 22.47 -16.83
N LYS A 300 -6.62 22.28 -16.75
CA LYS A 300 -5.64 22.89 -17.65
C LYS A 300 -5.38 22.08 -18.93
N GLY A 301 -6.06 20.95 -19.12
CA GLY A 301 -5.80 20.03 -20.23
C GLY A 301 -4.49 19.25 -20.08
N GLU A 302 -3.88 19.23 -18.89
CA GLU A 302 -2.68 18.46 -18.58
C GLU A 302 -3.03 17.03 -18.21
N GLN A 303 -2.09 16.09 -18.41
CA GLN A 303 -2.25 14.72 -17.92
C GLN A 303 -2.26 14.69 -16.39
N PRO A 304 -3.20 13.98 -15.75
CA PRO A 304 -3.20 13.78 -14.30
C PRO A 304 -1.96 12.99 -13.84
N LEU A 305 -1.68 13.04 -12.55
CA LEU A 305 -0.61 12.28 -11.91
C LEU A 305 -1.03 10.81 -11.71
N ASN A 306 -0.04 9.95 -11.57
CA ASN A 306 -0.22 8.55 -11.17
C ASN A 306 -1.13 7.72 -12.11
N ILE A 307 -1.14 8.04 -13.40
CA ILE A 307 -1.84 7.23 -14.40
C ILE A 307 -1.24 5.83 -14.43
N ILE A 308 -2.10 4.83 -14.34
CA ILE A 308 -1.73 3.42 -14.52
C ILE A 308 -1.65 3.11 -16.01
N LYS A 309 -0.52 2.53 -16.43
CA LYS A 309 -0.28 2.08 -17.80
C LYS A 309 0.13 0.61 -17.76
N GLY A 310 -0.77 -0.27 -18.17
CA GLY A 310 -0.53 -1.72 -18.17
C GLY A 310 -0.54 -2.34 -16.76
N GLU A 311 0.00 -3.56 -16.67
CA GLU A 311 0.33 -4.16 -15.37
C GLU A 311 1.52 -3.44 -14.75
N TYR A 312 1.61 -3.39 -13.43
CA TYR A 312 2.68 -2.74 -12.65
C TYR A 312 4.07 -3.16 -13.10
#